data_0278556672e2c4fcb41c10a22cbab05a
#
_entry.id   0278556672e2c4fcb41c10a22cbab05a
#
_cell.length_a   1.000
_cell.length_b   1.000
_cell.length_c   1.000
_cell.angle_alpha   90.00
_cell.angle_beta   90.00
_cell.angle_gamma   90.00
#
_symmetry.space_group_name_H-M   'P 1'
#
loop_
_entity.id
_entity.type
_entity.pdbx_description
1 polymer ?
#
loop_
_entity_poly.entity_id
_entity_poly.type
_entity_poly.pdbx_seq_one_letter_code
_entity_poly.pdbx_strand_id
1 'polypeptide(L)'
;EGDEAHSIEIVDPRGFQVFPEPLFESGDHPQNFIDYQCAFASFHLQRGKPRRTLDIGSYRHFILGLLAHYAVTTLDVRPRKPTVEKETIVTDDAKRLPLPDDSFDLVVSLCALEHFGLGRYGDEFDLDADRKSFSEMIRVLRPGGSLIFTTTITRAAPSIAFNAHRIYDHGMLRELCAGLTCVEERFYSHEKRGFCSPEEVTDKPRWWDVYCGCWQKK
;
A
#
# COMPACT_ATOMS: atom_id res chain seq x y z
N GLU A 1 -18.19 -51.43 0.02
CA GLU A 1 -17.97 -51.27 -1.43
C GLU A 1 -17.20 -49.98 -1.59
N GLY A 2 -15.89 -50.14 -1.90
CA GLY A 2 -14.95 -49.04 -1.97
C GLY A 2 -15.17 -48.26 -3.24
N ASP A 3 -15.17 -46.93 -3.07
CA ASP A 3 -15.13 -45.98 -4.17
C ASP A 3 -13.72 -46.06 -4.78
N GLU A 4 -13.55 -46.84 -5.85
CA GLU A 4 -12.35 -46.84 -6.66
C GLU A 4 -12.25 -45.48 -7.35
N ALA A 5 -11.48 -44.59 -6.76
CA ALA A 5 -11.09 -43.35 -7.42
C ALA A 5 -10.38 -43.71 -8.72
N HIS A 6 -11.06 -43.57 -9.86
CA HIS A 6 -10.49 -43.71 -11.17
C HIS A 6 -9.43 -42.61 -11.34
N SER A 7 -8.18 -42.98 -11.17
CA SER A 7 -7.05 -42.10 -11.51
C SER A 7 -7.01 -41.97 -13.02
N ILE A 8 -7.33 -40.81 -13.54
CA ILE A 8 -7.13 -40.49 -14.97
C ILE A 8 -5.63 -40.29 -15.17
N GLU A 9 -4.96 -41.24 -15.81
CA GLU A 9 -3.56 -41.08 -16.21
C GLU A 9 -3.53 -40.17 -17.45
N ILE A 10 -3.09 -38.92 -17.26
CA ILE A 10 -2.91 -37.99 -18.38
C ILE A 10 -1.48 -38.14 -18.88
N VAL A 11 -1.32 -38.65 -20.09
CA VAL A 11 -0.03 -38.79 -20.75
C VAL A 11 0.17 -37.66 -21.75
N ASP A 12 1.20 -36.85 -21.54
CA ASP A 12 1.61 -35.83 -22.52
C ASP A 12 2.62 -36.44 -23.52
N PRO A 13 2.32 -36.48 -24.84
CA PRO A 13 3.20 -37.08 -25.84
C PRO A 13 4.54 -36.33 -26.01
N ARG A 14 4.69 -35.14 -25.46
CA ARG A 14 5.93 -34.36 -25.47
C ARG A 14 6.86 -34.70 -24.30
N GLY A 15 6.44 -35.60 -23.38
CA GLY A 15 7.23 -36.10 -22.28
C GLY A 15 7.12 -35.25 -20.99
N PHE A 16 6.13 -34.35 -20.89
CA PHE A 16 5.87 -33.67 -19.64
C PHE A 16 5.28 -34.62 -18.60
N GLN A 17 5.78 -34.55 -17.39
CA GLN A 17 5.16 -35.23 -16.25
C GLN A 17 3.90 -34.46 -15.83
N VAL A 18 2.75 -35.12 -15.86
CA VAL A 18 1.46 -34.52 -15.52
C VAL A 18 1.09 -34.88 -14.10
N PHE A 19 0.76 -33.89 -13.28
CA PHE A 19 0.24 -34.08 -11.94
C PHE A 19 -1.29 -33.98 -12.02
N PRO A 20 -2.05 -34.97 -11.56
CA PRO A 20 -3.48 -35.07 -11.81
C PRO A 20 -4.34 -34.24 -10.82
N GLU A 21 -3.73 -33.55 -9.87
CA GLU A 21 -4.46 -32.72 -8.93
C GLU A 21 -5.11 -31.52 -9.65
N PRO A 22 -6.45 -31.45 -9.71
CA PRO A 22 -7.09 -30.36 -10.43
C PRO A 22 -6.97 -29.06 -9.65
N LEU A 23 -6.37 -28.06 -10.29
CA LEU A 23 -6.47 -26.67 -9.85
C LEU A 23 -7.58 -26.02 -10.69
N PHE A 24 -8.69 -25.68 -10.05
CA PHE A 24 -9.82 -25.12 -10.75
C PHE A 24 -10.13 -23.72 -10.22
N GLU A 25 -9.89 -22.73 -11.04
CA GLU A 25 -10.27 -21.34 -10.79
C GLU A 25 -11.27 -20.91 -11.87
N SER A 26 -12.53 -20.76 -11.50
CA SER A 26 -13.59 -20.31 -12.40
C SER A 26 -14.15 -18.97 -11.98
N GLY A 27 -14.81 -18.28 -12.92
CA GLY A 27 -15.46 -17.00 -12.69
C GLY A 27 -14.59 -15.80 -13.07
N ASP A 28 -15.00 -14.64 -12.59
CA ASP A 28 -14.28 -13.39 -12.84
C ASP A 28 -12.92 -13.39 -12.13
N HIS A 29 -11.93 -12.74 -12.76
CA HIS A 29 -10.62 -12.54 -12.13
C HIS A 29 -10.80 -11.83 -10.77
N PRO A 30 -10.27 -12.38 -9.66
CA PRO A 30 -10.47 -11.78 -8.35
C PRO A 30 -9.85 -10.39 -8.28
N GLN A 31 -10.67 -9.39 -7.93
CA GLN A 31 -10.24 -8.03 -7.65
C GLN A 31 -10.38 -7.76 -6.16
N ASN A 32 -9.39 -7.11 -5.57
CA ASN A 32 -9.37 -6.78 -4.15
C ASN A 32 -8.87 -5.34 -3.92
N PHE A 33 -8.73 -4.94 -2.68
CA PHE A 33 -8.29 -3.59 -2.32
C PHE A 33 -6.92 -3.21 -2.91
N ILE A 34 -6.04 -4.20 -3.18
CA ILE A 34 -4.72 -3.94 -3.78
C ILE A 34 -4.89 -3.39 -5.20
N ASP A 35 -5.81 -3.94 -6.00
CA ASP A 35 -6.09 -3.43 -7.35
C ASP A 35 -6.56 -1.98 -7.30
N TYR A 36 -7.51 -1.68 -6.39
CA TYR A 36 -8.10 -0.34 -6.27
C TYR A 36 -7.10 0.70 -5.77
N GLN A 37 -6.27 0.37 -4.76
CA GLN A 37 -5.25 1.30 -4.28
C GLN A 37 -4.14 1.53 -5.30
N CYS A 38 -3.70 0.48 -6.00
CA CYS A 38 -2.70 0.61 -7.06
C CYS A 38 -3.24 1.40 -8.26
N ALA A 39 -4.50 1.19 -8.65
CA ALA A 39 -5.16 1.96 -9.70
C ALA A 39 -5.27 3.44 -9.32
N PHE A 40 -5.69 3.75 -8.09
CA PHE A 40 -5.75 5.11 -7.56
C PHE A 40 -4.37 5.79 -7.60
N ALA A 41 -3.34 5.12 -7.08
CA ALA A 41 -1.99 5.66 -7.08
C ALA A 41 -1.45 5.85 -8.51
N SER A 42 -1.66 4.89 -9.41
CA SER A 42 -1.25 4.97 -10.82
C SER A 42 -1.90 6.13 -11.56
N PHE A 43 -3.18 6.37 -11.32
CA PHE A 43 -3.91 7.50 -11.91
C PHE A 43 -3.26 8.84 -11.56
N HIS A 44 -2.96 9.07 -10.28
CA HIS A 44 -2.33 10.31 -9.84
C HIS A 44 -0.87 10.43 -10.27
N LEU A 45 -0.11 9.34 -10.26
CA LEU A 45 1.25 9.29 -10.80
C LEU A 45 1.29 9.68 -12.27
N GLN A 46 0.40 9.12 -13.08
CA GLN A 46 0.33 9.40 -14.52
C GLN A 46 0.00 10.87 -14.80
N ARG A 47 -0.86 11.48 -13.99
CA ARG A 47 -1.22 12.91 -14.10
C ARG A 47 -0.10 13.82 -13.64
N GLY A 48 0.55 13.48 -12.52
CA GLY A 48 1.61 14.29 -11.92
C GLY A 48 2.94 14.21 -12.65
N LYS A 49 3.23 13.11 -13.36
CA LYS A 49 4.48 12.84 -14.07
C LYS A 49 5.73 13.21 -13.25
N PRO A 50 5.89 12.68 -12.04
CA PRO A 50 6.97 13.05 -11.14
C PRO A 50 8.33 12.67 -11.73
N ARG A 51 9.34 13.49 -11.49
CA ARG A 51 10.75 13.19 -11.83
C ARG A 51 11.46 12.45 -10.71
N ARG A 52 11.11 12.76 -9.48
CA ARG A 52 11.70 12.19 -8.25
C ARG A 52 10.59 11.65 -7.38
N THR A 53 10.52 10.33 -7.29
CA THR A 53 9.50 9.61 -6.52
C THR A 53 10.16 8.92 -5.33
N LEU A 54 9.58 9.08 -4.14
CA LEU A 54 9.89 8.30 -2.96
C LEU A 54 8.74 7.32 -2.70
N ASP A 55 9.08 6.05 -2.57
CA ASP A 55 8.19 5.02 -2.06
C ASP A 55 8.54 4.66 -0.61
N ILE A 56 7.55 4.53 0.24
CA ILE A 56 7.73 4.10 1.64
C ILE A 56 6.84 2.90 1.92
N GLY A 57 7.43 1.71 1.85
CA GLY A 57 6.82 0.46 2.28
C GLY A 57 5.67 -0.07 1.41
N SER A 58 5.46 0.45 0.19
CA SER A 58 4.38 -0.02 -0.68
C SER A 58 4.59 -1.44 -1.19
N TYR A 59 3.53 -2.02 -1.74
CA TYR A 59 3.53 -3.35 -2.34
C TYR A 59 4.57 -3.47 -3.46
N ARG A 60 5.50 -4.43 -3.33
CA ARG A 60 6.69 -4.54 -4.19
C ARG A 60 6.39 -4.63 -5.68
N HIS A 61 5.37 -5.39 -6.08
CA HIS A 61 5.05 -5.56 -7.50
C HIS A 61 4.55 -4.25 -8.12
N PHE A 62 3.85 -3.41 -7.38
CA PHE A 62 3.47 -2.07 -7.80
C PHE A 62 4.70 -1.22 -8.10
N ILE A 63 5.68 -1.22 -7.19
CA ILE A 63 6.93 -0.46 -7.35
C ILE A 63 7.75 -0.97 -8.53
N LEU A 64 7.84 -2.28 -8.74
CA LEU A 64 8.50 -2.86 -9.92
C LEU A 64 7.84 -2.39 -11.23
N GLY A 65 6.51 -2.30 -11.26
CA GLY A 65 5.79 -1.71 -12.41
C GLY A 65 6.12 -0.23 -12.63
N LEU A 66 6.23 0.56 -11.56
CA LEU A 66 6.60 1.98 -11.66
C LEU A 66 8.02 2.19 -12.18
N LEU A 67 8.96 1.33 -11.81
CA LEU A 67 10.37 1.40 -12.23
C LEU A 67 10.54 1.25 -13.74
N ALA A 68 9.56 0.72 -14.46
CA ALA A 68 9.56 0.73 -15.92
C ALA A 68 9.55 2.16 -16.50
N HIS A 69 8.94 3.11 -15.79
CA HIS A 69 8.71 4.48 -16.27
C HIS A 69 9.41 5.56 -15.43
N TYR A 70 9.60 5.33 -14.13
CA TYR A 70 10.07 6.32 -13.17
C TYR A 70 11.33 5.87 -12.46
N ALA A 71 12.20 6.81 -12.09
CA ALA A 71 13.23 6.59 -11.07
C ALA A 71 12.55 6.67 -9.70
N VAL A 72 12.71 5.61 -8.88
CA VAL A 72 12.09 5.51 -7.57
C VAL A 72 13.15 5.29 -6.51
N THR A 73 13.14 6.14 -5.48
CA THR A 73 13.82 5.86 -4.22
C THR A 73 12.85 5.07 -3.35
N THR A 74 13.24 3.88 -2.90
CA THR A 74 12.39 3.05 -2.04
C THR A 74 12.99 2.98 -0.65
N LEU A 75 12.19 3.28 0.36
CA LEU A 75 12.57 3.13 1.76
C LEU A 75 11.83 1.95 2.37
N ASP A 76 12.57 1.08 3.05
CA ASP A 76 12.05 -0.01 3.88
C ASP A 76 13.00 -0.21 5.05
N VAL A 77 12.49 -0.53 6.22
CA VAL A 77 13.29 -0.88 7.41
C VAL A 77 14.05 -2.20 7.20
N ARG A 78 13.59 -3.05 6.31
CA ARG A 78 14.23 -4.33 5.95
C ARG A 78 15.24 -4.12 4.82
N PRO A 79 16.51 -4.58 4.99
CA PRO A 79 17.53 -4.41 3.97
C PRO A 79 17.23 -5.24 2.72
N ARG A 80 17.44 -4.64 1.56
CA ARG A 80 17.41 -5.34 0.26
C ARG A 80 18.36 -4.69 -0.74
N LYS A 81 18.62 -5.37 -1.85
CA LYS A 81 19.41 -4.84 -2.96
C LYS A 81 18.48 -4.38 -4.10
N PRO A 82 18.88 -3.37 -4.88
CA PRO A 82 18.14 -2.98 -6.06
C PRO A 82 18.12 -4.12 -7.08
N THR A 83 16.97 -4.27 -7.76
CA THR A 83 16.80 -5.28 -8.82
C THR A 83 16.86 -4.66 -10.21
N VAL A 84 16.74 -3.35 -10.31
CA VAL A 84 16.81 -2.58 -11.56
C VAL A 84 17.60 -1.28 -11.35
N GLU A 85 18.23 -0.79 -12.41
CA GLU A 85 19.12 0.39 -12.35
C GLU A 85 18.43 1.67 -11.87
N LYS A 86 17.18 1.87 -12.20
CA LYS A 86 16.40 3.07 -11.81
C LYS A 86 15.95 3.09 -10.34
N GLU A 87 16.27 2.06 -9.58
CA GLU A 87 15.89 1.96 -8.18
C GLU A 87 17.05 2.37 -7.26
N THR A 88 16.77 3.34 -6.40
CA THR A 88 17.63 3.67 -5.25
C THR A 88 16.98 3.10 -3.99
N ILE A 89 17.74 2.33 -3.21
CA ILE A 89 17.25 1.75 -1.96
C ILE A 89 17.86 2.48 -0.78
N VAL A 90 16.98 2.86 0.15
CA VAL A 90 17.34 3.39 1.47
C VAL A 90 16.79 2.40 2.50
N THR A 91 17.69 1.83 3.32
CA THR A 91 17.29 0.98 4.46
C THR A 91 17.36 1.84 5.70
N ASP A 92 16.22 2.29 6.17
CA ASP A 92 16.12 3.15 7.37
C ASP A 92 14.69 3.16 7.90
N ASP A 93 14.51 3.77 9.07
CA ASP A 93 13.20 3.96 9.70
C ASP A 93 12.51 5.21 9.13
N ALA A 94 11.26 5.05 8.72
CA ALA A 94 10.45 6.14 8.18
C ALA A 94 10.20 7.28 9.18
N LYS A 95 10.38 7.05 10.48
CA LYS A 95 10.29 8.09 11.52
C LYS A 95 11.35 9.19 11.40
N ARG A 96 12.45 8.92 10.69
CA ARG A 96 13.55 9.84 10.48
C ARG A 96 14.24 9.53 9.16
N LEU A 97 13.75 10.11 8.08
CA LEU A 97 14.29 9.89 6.74
C LEU A 97 15.67 10.53 6.56
N PRO A 98 16.70 9.75 6.15
CA PRO A 98 18.02 10.29 5.83
C PRO A 98 18.02 10.97 4.46
N LEU A 99 16.99 11.76 4.18
CA LEU A 99 16.72 12.40 2.89
C LEU A 99 16.52 13.90 3.09
N PRO A 100 16.98 14.76 2.16
CA PRO A 100 16.85 16.22 2.28
C PRO A 100 15.38 16.67 2.26
N ASP A 101 15.13 17.83 2.86
CA ASP A 101 13.86 18.54 2.74
C ASP A 101 13.57 18.86 1.27
N ASP A 102 12.29 18.95 0.91
CA ASP A 102 11.80 19.44 -0.39
C ASP A 102 12.46 18.75 -1.61
N SER A 103 12.83 17.47 -1.47
CA SER A 103 13.64 16.75 -2.45
C SER A 103 12.84 15.85 -3.41
N PHE A 104 11.56 15.61 -3.17
CA PHE A 104 10.72 14.74 -3.99
C PHE A 104 9.50 15.46 -4.57
N ASP A 105 9.16 15.13 -5.81
CA ASP A 105 7.93 15.61 -6.45
C ASP A 105 6.71 14.83 -5.96
N LEU A 106 6.94 13.56 -5.59
CA LEU A 106 5.91 12.64 -5.14
C LEU A 106 6.46 11.73 -4.06
N VAL A 107 5.65 11.55 -3.02
CA VAL A 107 5.80 10.48 -2.03
C VAL A 107 4.60 9.54 -2.16
N VAL A 108 4.86 8.24 -2.22
CA VAL A 108 3.82 7.19 -2.25
C VAL A 108 4.02 6.20 -1.12
N SER A 109 2.92 5.83 -0.44
CA SER A 109 2.93 4.84 0.64
C SER A 109 1.59 4.10 0.67
N LEU A 110 1.58 2.85 0.22
CA LEU A 110 0.34 2.07 0.04
C LEU A 110 0.22 0.99 1.11
N CYS A 111 -0.74 1.14 2.02
CA CYS A 111 -1.00 0.24 3.15
C CYS A 111 0.27 -0.12 3.93
N ALA A 112 1.04 0.90 4.30
CA ALA A 112 2.25 0.76 5.08
C ALA A 112 2.20 1.55 6.39
N LEU A 113 1.62 2.76 6.37
CA LEU A 113 1.55 3.69 7.50
C LEU A 113 0.96 3.04 8.77
N GLU A 114 -0.07 2.21 8.60
CA GLU A 114 -0.75 1.51 9.68
C GLU A 114 0.14 0.55 10.48
N HIS A 115 1.29 0.16 9.91
CA HIS A 115 2.20 -0.81 10.51
C HIS A 115 3.36 -0.18 11.28
N PHE A 116 3.68 1.09 11.04
CA PHE A 116 4.88 1.73 11.56
C PHE A 116 4.91 1.78 13.09
N GLY A 117 6.05 1.44 13.68
CA GLY A 117 6.27 1.46 15.11
C GLY A 117 5.53 0.38 15.89
N LEU A 118 5.04 -0.68 15.24
CA LEU A 118 4.38 -1.80 15.92
C LEU A 118 5.28 -3.04 16.07
N GLY A 119 6.55 -2.95 15.66
CA GLY A 119 7.52 -4.04 15.75
C GLY A 119 7.29 -5.18 14.76
N ARG A 120 6.33 -5.04 13.84
CA ARG A 120 5.94 -6.10 12.89
C ARG A 120 7.08 -6.50 11.94
N TYR A 121 7.88 -5.54 11.54
CA TYR A 121 8.97 -5.72 10.57
C TYR A 121 10.36 -5.58 11.20
N GLY A 122 10.46 -5.66 12.53
CA GLY A 122 11.69 -5.47 13.28
C GLY A 122 11.98 -4.00 13.61
N ASP A 123 11.04 -3.10 13.33
CA ASP A 123 11.05 -1.71 13.72
C ASP A 123 10.85 -1.54 15.23
N GLU A 124 11.41 -0.48 15.79
CA GLU A 124 11.27 -0.14 17.21
C GLU A 124 9.80 0.18 17.55
N PHE A 125 9.33 -0.32 18.70
CA PHE A 125 7.98 -0.03 19.17
C PHE A 125 7.86 1.45 19.56
N ASP A 126 6.95 2.15 18.86
CA ASP A 126 6.68 3.56 19.03
C ASP A 126 5.24 3.87 18.60
N LEU A 127 4.39 4.21 19.55
CA LEU A 127 2.97 4.48 19.26
C LEU A 127 2.75 5.71 18.39
N ASP A 128 3.70 6.64 18.34
CA ASP A 128 3.65 7.87 17.52
C ASP A 128 4.40 7.72 16.17
N ALA A 129 4.84 6.52 15.82
CA ALA A 129 5.65 6.29 14.63
C ALA A 129 4.94 6.69 13.33
N ASP A 130 3.63 6.47 13.26
CA ASP A 130 2.81 6.88 12.11
C ASP A 130 2.80 8.40 11.93
N ARG A 131 2.60 9.18 13.01
CA ARG A 131 2.63 10.66 12.98
C ARG A 131 4.02 11.19 12.62
N LYS A 132 5.07 10.62 13.21
CA LYS A 132 6.47 11.00 12.92
C LYS A 132 6.81 10.72 11.47
N SER A 133 6.50 9.52 10.98
CA SER A 133 6.75 9.13 9.60
C SER A 133 5.95 9.96 8.60
N PHE A 134 4.70 10.28 8.92
CA PHE A 134 3.87 11.14 8.07
C PHE A 134 4.43 12.57 7.98
N SER A 135 4.95 13.09 9.09
CA SER A 135 5.63 14.40 9.12
C SER A 135 6.89 14.40 8.26
N GLU A 136 7.66 13.30 8.27
CA GLU A 136 8.84 13.14 7.43
C GLU A 136 8.47 13.02 5.93
N MET A 137 7.38 12.32 5.59
CA MET A 137 6.85 12.29 4.21
C MET A 137 6.54 13.70 3.70
N ILE A 138 5.94 14.54 4.55
CA ILE A 138 5.65 15.94 4.20
C ILE A 138 6.94 16.76 4.12
N ARG A 139 7.91 16.55 5.03
CA ARG A 139 9.19 17.29 5.04
C ARG A 139 9.95 17.11 3.73
N VAL A 140 10.12 15.86 3.28
CA VAL A 140 10.89 15.56 2.07
C VAL A 140 10.17 15.91 0.76
N LEU A 141 8.86 16.12 0.83
CA LEU A 141 8.05 16.54 -0.31
C LEU A 141 8.23 18.03 -0.57
N ARG A 142 8.55 18.42 -1.82
CA ARG A 142 8.69 19.83 -2.19
C ARG A 142 7.35 20.57 -2.18
N PRO A 143 7.33 21.90 -2.03
CA PRO A 143 6.12 22.69 -2.28
C PRO A 143 5.50 22.37 -3.64
N GLY A 144 4.19 22.18 -3.68
CA GLY A 144 3.45 21.72 -4.87
C GLY A 144 3.62 20.24 -5.20
N GLY A 145 4.42 19.49 -4.46
CA GLY A 145 4.57 18.04 -4.59
C GLY A 145 3.36 17.30 -4.04
N SER A 146 3.16 16.04 -4.46
CA SER A 146 2.00 15.23 -4.11
C SER A 146 2.36 14.09 -3.16
N LEU A 147 1.54 13.89 -2.13
CA LEU A 147 1.56 12.73 -1.25
C LEU A 147 0.38 11.83 -1.63
N ILE A 148 0.67 10.59 -2.03
CA ILE A 148 -0.33 9.56 -2.27
C ILE A 148 -0.14 8.51 -1.18
N PHE A 149 -1.17 8.28 -0.38
CA PHE A 149 -1.11 7.21 0.60
C PHE A 149 -2.44 6.48 0.73
N THR A 150 -2.34 5.22 1.08
CA THR A 150 -3.48 4.40 1.43
C THR A 150 -3.24 3.76 2.78
N THR A 151 -4.31 3.56 3.53
CA THR A 151 -4.25 2.95 4.86
C THR A 151 -5.62 2.40 5.26
N THR A 152 -5.69 1.72 6.39
CA THR A 152 -6.93 1.21 6.96
C THR A 152 -7.83 2.34 7.46
N ILE A 153 -9.14 2.16 7.32
CA ILE A 153 -10.14 3.11 7.83
C ILE A 153 -11.38 2.41 8.37
N THR A 154 -12.01 3.00 9.36
CA THR A 154 -13.29 2.55 9.94
C THR A 154 -14.16 3.74 10.36
N ARG A 155 -15.48 3.53 10.46
CA ARG A 155 -16.40 4.44 11.16
C ARG A 155 -16.68 3.98 12.60
N ALA A 156 -16.24 2.77 12.97
CA ALA A 156 -16.21 2.34 14.36
C ALA A 156 -15.12 3.08 15.15
N ALA A 157 -15.01 2.81 16.45
CA ALA A 157 -13.92 3.34 17.25
C ALA A 157 -12.56 2.89 16.68
N PRO A 158 -11.59 3.83 16.50
CA PRO A 158 -10.25 3.49 16.03
C PRO A 158 -9.57 2.52 17.01
N SER A 159 -8.69 1.67 16.48
CA SER A 159 -8.07 0.61 17.29
C SER A 159 -6.69 0.21 16.75
N ILE A 160 -5.93 -0.49 17.59
CA ILE A 160 -4.66 -1.09 17.21
C ILE A 160 -4.78 -2.60 17.40
N ALA A 161 -4.63 -3.35 16.32
CA ALA A 161 -4.36 -4.77 16.41
C ALA A 161 -2.86 -4.93 16.70
N PHE A 162 -2.51 -5.31 17.94
CA PHE A 162 -1.12 -5.35 18.38
C PHE A 162 -0.22 -6.15 17.44
N ASN A 163 0.92 -5.56 17.09
CA ASN A 163 1.93 -5.99 16.15
C ASN A 163 1.41 -6.20 14.70
N ALA A 164 0.15 -5.87 14.41
CA ALA A 164 -0.39 -5.99 13.07
C ALA A 164 -0.57 -4.64 12.37
N HIS A 165 -1.54 -3.85 12.81
CA HIS A 165 -1.88 -2.58 12.17
C HIS A 165 -2.74 -1.69 13.08
N ARG A 166 -2.70 -0.39 12.81
CA ARG A 166 -3.68 0.58 13.29
C ARG A 166 -4.91 0.55 12.39
N ILE A 167 -6.06 0.91 12.95
CA ILE A 167 -7.29 1.16 12.21
C ILE A 167 -7.72 2.57 12.56
N TYR A 168 -7.69 3.47 11.59
CA TYR A 168 -7.97 4.89 11.76
C TYR A 168 -9.44 5.21 11.56
N ASP A 169 -9.91 6.27 12.17
CA ASP A 169 -11.09 6.98 11.70
C ASP A 169 -10.73 8.10 10.71
N HIS A 170 -11.73 8.65 10.03
CA HIS A 170 -11.50 9.69 9.01
C HIS A 170 -10.96 11.00 9.63
N GLY A 171 -11.37 11.33 10.87
CA GLY A 171 -10.88 12.51 11.60
C GLY A 171 -9.38 12.45 11.83
N MET A 172 -8.86 11.31 12.31
CA MET A 172 -7.43 11.08 12.51
C MET A 172 -6.63 11.25 11.20
N LEU A 173 -7.13 10.73 10.09
CA LEU A 173 -6.46 10.87 8.78
C LEU A 173 -6.46 12.33 8.31
N ARG A 174 -7.55 13.06 8.53
CA ARG A 174 -7.63 14.50 8.24
C ARG A 174 -6.68 15.33 9.10
N GLU A 175 -6.48 14.95 10.36
CA GLU A 175 -5.48 15.57 11.24
C GLU A 175 -4.06 15.36 10.74
N LEU A 176 -3.70 14.14 10.31
CA LEU A 176 -2.40 13.86 9.70
C LEU A 176 -2.15 14.74 8.48
N CYS A 177 -3.17 14.98 7.68
CA CYS A 177 -3.11 15.80 6.47
C CYS A 177 -3.27 17.32 6.75
N ALA A 178 -3.30 17.74 8.00
CA ALA A 178 -3.44 19.17 8.32
C ALA A 178 -2.30 19.99 7.70
N GLY A 179 -2.66 21.05 6.97
CA GLY A 179 -1.69 21.88 6.23
C GLY A 179 -1.45 21.46 4.76
N LEU A 180 -1.89 20.28 4.35
CA LEU A 180 -1.93 19.87 2.94
C LEU A 180 -3.25 20.29 2.28
N THR A 181 -3.26 20.34 0.95
CA THR A 181 -4.47 20.53 0.15
C THR A 181 -4.96 19.17 -0.34
N CYS A 182 -6.20 18.82 -0.03
CA CYS A 182 -6.82 17.61 -0.54
C CYS A 182 -7.03 17.72 -2.06
N VAL A 183 -6.47 16.78 -2.82
CA VAL A 183 -6.68 16.64 -4.26
C VAL A 183 -7.81 15.66 -4.53
N GLU A 184 -7.77 14.50 -3.89
CA GLU A 184 -8.80 13.47 -3.99
C GLU A 184 -8.73 12.52 -2.79
N GLU A 185 -9.90 12.10 -2.32
CA GLU A 185 -10.08 11.01 -1.36
C GLU A 185 -11.03 9.96 -1.95
N ARG A 186 -10.72 8.68 -1.75
CA ARG A 186 -11.55 7.53 -2.09
C ARG A 186 -11.56 6.54 -0.94
N PHE A 187 -12.63 5.78 -0.86
CA PHE A 187 -12.82 4.76 0.16
C PHE A 187 -13.16 3.45 -0.53
N TYR A 188 -12.41 2.39 -0.26
CA TYR A 188 -12.71 1.06 -0.75
C TYR A 188 -13.37 0.25 0.35
N SER A 189 -14.51 -0.38 0.05
CA SER A 189 -15.22 -1.26 0.97
C SER A 189 -14.99 -2.72 0.61
N HIS A 190 -14.56 -3.51 1.59
CA HIS A 190 -14.44 -4.97 1.43
C HIS A 190 -15.80 -5.65 1.22
N GLU A 191 -16.85 -5.11 1.80
CA GLU A 191 -18.21 -5.65 1.64
C GLU A 191 -18.73 -5.43 0.22
N LYS A 192 -18.51 -4.22 -0.33
CA LYS A 192 -18.95 -3.87 -1.68
C LYS A 192 -17.98 -4.32 -2.78
N ARG A 193 -16.76 -4.70 -2.41
CA ARG A 193 -15.66 -5.01 -3.33
C ARG A 193 -15.39 -3.90 -4.34
N GLY A 194 -15.46 -2.63 -3.90
CA GLY A 194 -15.31 -1.46 -4.76
C GLY A 194 -15.24 -0.16 -3.98
N PHE A 195 -15.07 0.95 -4.71
CA PHE A 195 -15.15 2.26 -4.10
C PHE A 195 -16.56 2.56 -3.58
N CYS A 196 -16.62 3.25 -2.47
CA CYS A 196 -17.85 3.60 -1.76
C CYS A 196 -17.79 5.05 -1.27
N SER A 197 -18.91 5.57 -0.75
CA SER A 197 -18.93 6.85 -0.05
C SER A 197 -18.37 6.73 1.37
N PRO A 198 -17.97 7.84 2.01
CA PRO A 198 -17.48 7.83 3.40
C PRO A 198 -18.47 7.19 4.39
N GLU A 199 -19.77 7.37 4.14
CA GLU A 199 -20.85 6.86 5.00
C GLU A 199 -21.02 5.33 4.88
N GLU A 200 -20.47 4.74 3.83
CA GLU A 200 -20.55 3.31 3.54
C GLU A 200 -19.29 2.54 3.98
N VAL A 201 -18.29 3.25 4.50
CA VAL A 201 -17.13 2.63 5.16
C VAL A 201 -17.63 1.80 6.35
N THR A 202 -17.00 0.66 6.59
CA THR A 202 -17.40 -0.28 7.65
C THR A 202 -17.46 0.40 9.04
N ASP A 203 -18.49 0.06 9.81
CA ASP A 203 -18.65 0.42 11.22
C ASP A 203 -18.54 -0.81 12.14
N LYS A 204 -18.12 -1.95 11.60
CA LYS A 204 -17.91 -3.18 12.36
C LYS A 204 -16.69 -3.03 13.28
N PRO A 205 -16.82 -3.26 14.59
CA PRO A 205 -15.71 -3.14 15.53
C PRO A 205 -14.52 -4.02 15.13
N ARG A 206 -13.31 -3.45 15.17
CA ARG A 206 -12.04 -4.12 14.82
C ARG A 206 -11.96 -4.60 13.36
N TRP A 207 -12.83 -4.11 12.50
CA TRP A 207 -12.80 -4.32 11.06
C TRP A 207 -12.41 -3.03 10.35
N TRP A 208 -11.91 -3.15 9.15
CA TRP A 208 -11.41 -2.02 8.38
C TRP A 208 -11.75 -2.13 6.89
N ASP A 209 -11.85 -0.99 6.28
CA ASP A 209 -11.85 -0.75 4.84
C ASP A 209 -10.59 0.02 4.46
N VAL A 210 -10.41 0.45 3.22
CA VAL A 210 -9.20 1.16 2.79
C VAL A 210 -9.50 2.59 2.41
N TYR A 211 -8.76 3.50 3.02
CA TYR A 211 -8.67 4.90 2.62
C TYR A 211 -7.60 5.07 1.54
N CYS A 212 -7.90 5.84 0.50
CA CYS A 212 -6.97 6.27 -0.53
C CYS A 212 -6.98 7.81 -0.60
N GLY A 213 -5.85 8.44 -0.32
CA GLY A 213 -5.69 9.89 -0.32
C GLY A 213 -4.60 10.37 -1.27
N CYS A 214 -4.91 11.40 -2.03
CA CYS A 214 -3.95 12.21 -2.78
C CYS A 214 -4.00 13.64 -2.24
N TRP A 215 -2.87 14.12 -1.74
CA TRP A 215 -2.73 15.40 -1.07
C TRP A 215 -1.56 16.19 -1.65
N GLN A 216 -1.64 17.50 -1.65
CA GLN A 216 -0.59 18.38 -2.18
C GLN A 216 -0.01 19.25 -1.07
N LYS A 217 1.33 19.33 -0.99
CA LYS A 217 2.04 20.26 -0.12
C LYS A 217 1.86 21.68 -0.66
N LYS A 218 1.48 22.61 0.21
CA LYS A 218 1.33 24.04 -0.11
C LYS A 218 2.66 24.70 -0.42
#